data_bbe4dedaafb5555a96233d5767462cdc
#
_entry.id   bbe4dedaafb5555a96233d5767462cdc
#
_cell.length_a   1.000
_cell.length_b   1.000
_cell.length_c   1.000
_cell.angle_alpha   90.00
_cell.angle_beta   90.00
_cell.angle_gamma   90.00
#
_symmetry.space_group_name_H-M   'P 1'
#
loop_
_entity.id
_entity.type
_entity.pdbx_description
1 polymer ?
#
loop_
_entity_poly.entity_id
_entity_poly.type
_entity_poly.pdbx_seq_one_letter_code
_entity_poly.pdbx_strand_id
1 'polypeptide(L)'
;MVGFIDPATVSANSGTITDRSRLVARRLQKTDGEQIFMMPYNPGRHWVLLIVRAKRETVYFLDPLLGNRVVDEEAKNIVNSAIKIYNSHIARQGRKAPIWKTLSGTPKQPSSVECGYYVMRFMRDIIMDPSLAFEKKVRRNYLHT
;
A
#
# COMPACT_ATOMS: atom_id res chain seq x y z
N MET A 1 -11.74 -6.93 7.41
CA MET A 1 -12.28 -6.58 6.08
C MET A 1 -11.23 -5.85 5.26
N VAL A 2 -11.16 -6.14 3.98
CA VAL A 2 -10.13 -5.61 3.08
C VAL A 2 -10.78 -4.69 2.06
N GLY A 3 -10.28 -3.45 1.97
CA GLY A 3 -10.69 -2.51 0.94
C GLY A 3 -9.62 -2.40 -0.15
N PHE A 4 -10.02 -1.80 -1.27
CA PHE A 4 -9.12 -1.59 -2.40
C PHE A 4 -9.09 -0.12 -2.78
N ILE A 5 -7.91 0.36 -3.12
CA ILE A 5 -7.73 1.68 -3.70
C ILE A 5 -7.36 1.48 -5.15
N ASP A 6 -8.17 2.04 -6.05
CA ASP A 6 -7.96 1.92 -7.49
C ASP A 6 -6.60 2.53 -7.84
N PRO A 7 -5.69 1.78 -8.49
CA PRO A 7 -4.39 2.32 -8.87
C PRO A 7 -4.50 3.54 -9.80
N ALA A 8 -5.61 3.69 -10.52
CA ALA A 8 -5.84 4.86 -11.36
C ALA A 8 -5.90 6.16 -10.52
N THR A 9 -6.33 6.08 -9.26
CA THR A 9 -6.43 7.29 -8.41
C THR A 9 -5.08 7.89 -8.08
N VAL A 10 -4.02 7.08 -8.07
CA VAL A 10 -2.66 7.53 -7.76
C VAL A 10 -1.80 7.71 -9.00
N SER A 11 -2.35 7.44 -10.17
CA SER A 11 -1.68 7.67 -11.43
C SER A 11 -1.40 9.16 -11.65
N ALA A 12 -0.28 9.48 -12.30
CA ALA A 12 0.06 10.86 -12.64
C ALA A 12 -1.03 11.54 -13.50
N ASN A 13 -1.81 10.76 -14.22
CA ASN A 13 -2.91 11.29 -15.04
C ASN A 13 -4.14 11.73 -14.22
N SER A 14 -4.16 11.43 -12.92
CA SER A 14 -5.30 11.75 -12.04
C SER A 14 -5.21 13.13 -11.41
N GLY A 15 -4.21 13.92 -11.76
CA GLY A 15 -4.05 15.28 -11.26
C GLY A 15 -2.78 15.48 -10.46
N THR A 16 -2.75 16.55 -9.66
CA THR A 16 -1.61 16.86 -8.80
C THR A 16 -1.48 15.89 -7.65
N ILE A 17 -0.36 15.95 -6.94
CA ILE A 17 -0.18 15.16 -5.71
C ILE A 17 -1.29 15.47 -4.70
N THR A 18 -1.68 16.75 -4.59
CA THR A 18 -2.79 17.16 -3.71
C THR A 18 -4.11 16.52 -4.13
N ASP A 19 -4.42 16.53 -5.42
CA ASP A 19 -5.64 15.92 -5.94
C ASP A 19 -5.69 14.42 -5.67
N ARG A 20 -4.59 13.74 -5.95
CA ARG A 20 -4.47 12.29 -5.74
C ARG A 20 -4.55 11.95 -4.25
N SER A 21 -3.95 12.76 -3.39
CA SER A 21 -4.02 12.58 -1.93
C SER A 21 -5.46 12.68 -1.43
N ARG A 22 -6.23 13.63 -1.96
CA ARG A 22 -7.64 13.78 -1.62
C ARG A 22 -8.48 12.58 -2.04
N LEU A 23 -8.20 12.04 -3.23
CA LEU A 23 -8.92 10.86 -3.73
C LEU A 23 -8.64 9.64 -2.84
N VAL A 24 -7.40 9.43 -2.44
CA VAL A 24 -7.03 8.34 -1.52
C VAL A 24 -7.71 8.54 -0.17
N ALA A 25 -7.63 9.76 0.38
CA ALA A 25 -8.26 10.07 1.68
C ALA A 25 -9.76 9.82 1.65
N ARG A 26 -10.42 10.19 0.56
CA ARG A 26 -11.86 9.96 0.40
C ARG A 26 -12.19 8.47 0.44
N ARG A 27 -11.35 7.65 -0.16
CA ARG A 27 -11.54 6.19 -0.11
C ARG A 27 -11.35 5.66 1.30
N LEU A 28 -10.35 6.15 2.03
CA LEU A 28 -10.12 5.75 3.42
C LEU A 28 -11.28 6.14 4.34
N GLN A 29 -11.95 7.25 4.05
CA GLN A 29 -13.06 7.76 4.87
C GLN A 29 -14.34 6.95 4.74
N LYS A 30 -14.46 6.10 3.74
CA LYS A 30 -15.69 5.32 3.48
C LYS A 30 -15.87 4.14 4.43
N THR A 31 -14.97 3.95 5.37
CA THR A 31 -15.01 2.84 6.31
C THR A 31 -14.74 3.34 7.73
N ASP A 32 -14.83 2.43 8.70
CA ASP A 32 -14.57 2.73 10.11
C ASP A 32 -13.07 2.84 10.44
N GLY A 33 -12.19 2.70 9.44
CA GLY A 33 -10.76 2.80 9.63
C GLY A 33 -10.07 1.54 10.14
N GLU A 34 -10.83 0.51 10.45
CA GLU A 34 -10.26 -0.77 10.87
C GLU A 34 -9.78 -1.59 9.69
N GLN A 35 -10.20 -1.25 8.48
CA GLN A 35 -9.89 -2.02 7.28
C GLN A 35 -8.44 -1.83 6.85
N ILE A 36 -7.94 -2.87 6.20
CA ILE A 36 -6.72 -2.80 5.41
C ILE A 36 -7.11 -2.35 4.02
N PHE A 37 -6.40 -1.39 3.47
CA PHE A 37 -6.60 -0.95 2.09
C PHE A 37 -5.40 -1.39 1.27
N MET A 38 -5.66 -2.15 0.21
CA MET A 38 -4.63 -2.57 -0.73
C MET A 38 -4.62 -1.63 -1.93
N MET A 39 -3.46 -1.11 -2.24
CA MET A 39 -3.27 -0.16 -3.33
C MET A 39 -2.12 -0.63 -4.22
N PRO A 40 -2.42 -1.31 -5.34
CA PRO A 40 -1.39 -1.57 -6.34
C PRO A 40 -0.91 -0.26 -6.93
N TYR A 41 0.39 -0.13 -7.13
CA TYR A 41 0.99 1.11 -7.62
C TYR A 41 2.12 0.80 -8.60
N ASN A 42 2.19 1.56 -9.69
CA ASN A 42 3.25 1.42 -10.67
C ASN A 42 3.98 2.75 -10.81
N PRO A 43 5.22 2.86 -10.28
CA PRO A 43 6.00 4.09 -10.41
C PRO A 43 6.55 4.34 -11.82
N GLY A 44 6.29 3.45 -12.78
CA GLY A 44 6.68 3.65 -14.17
C GLY A 44 7.17 2.40 -14.89
N ARG A 45 7.73 1.43 -14.18
CA ARG A 45 8.34 0.26 -14.81
C ARG A 45 7.93 -1.09 -14.22
N HIS A 46 7.37 -1.07 -13.02
CA HIS A 46 6.97 -2.31 -12.35
C HIS A 46 5.87 -2.04 -11.34
N TRP A 47 5.17 -3.08 -10.95
CA TRP A 47 4.10 -2.99 -9.97
C TRP A 47 4.61 -3.29 -8.57
N VAL A 48 4.14 -2.49 -7.62
CA VAL A 48 4.36 -2.71 -6.19
C VAL A 48 3.01 -2.71 -5.49
N LEU A 49 2.98 -3.19 -4.26
CA LEU A 49 1.77 -3.17 -3.44
C LEU A 49 2.00 -2.32 -2.20
N LEU A 50 1.11 -1.37 -1.99
CA LEU A 50 1.01 -0.63 -0.74
C LEU A 50 -0.18 -1.17 0.04
N ILE A 51 0.01 -1.37 1.34
CA ILE A 51 -1.06 -1.79 2.25
C ILE A 51 -1.19 -0.70 3.29
N VAL A 52 -2.34 -0.02 3.29
CA VAL A 52 -2.58 1.14 4.16
C VAL A 52 -3.50 0.74 5.30
N ARG A 53 -3.04 0.96 6.53
CA ARG A 53 -3.85 0.84 7.74
C ARG A 53 -3.99 2.23 8.34
N ALA A 54 -4.99 2.98 7.87
CA ALA A 54 -5.13 4.40 8.21
C ALA A 54 -5.30 4.63 9.72
N LYS A 55 -6.09 3.81 10.38
CA LYS A 55 -6.33 3.95 11.82
C LYS A 55 -5.06 3.78 12.64
N ARG A 56 -4.15 2.91 12.20
CA ARG A 56 -2.86 2.69 12.85
C ARG A 56 -1.74 3.55 12.28
N GLU A 57 -2.05 4.38 11.30
CA GLU A 57 -1.08 5.25 10.63
C GLU A 57 0.15 4.48 10.18
N THR A 58 -0.08 3.29 9.62
CA THR A 58 0.98 2.39 9.18
C THR A 58 0.76 2.02 7.72
N VAL A 59 1.83 2.03 6.95
CA VAL A 59 1.82 1.65 5.54
C VAL A 59 2.88 0.58 5.33
N TYR A 60 2.48 -0.50 4.67
CA TYR A 60 3.39 -1.59 4.31
C TYR A 60 3.69 -1.51 2.82
N PHE A 61 4.93 -1.70 2.48
CA PHE A 61 5.42 -1.64 1.11
C PHE A 61 5.96 -3.00 0.71
N LEU A 62 5.43 -3.54 -0.37
CA LEU A 62 5.85 -4.82 -0.95
C LEU A 62 6.31 -4.58 -2.38
N ASP A 63 7.59 -4.80 -2.64
CA ASP A 63 8.15 -4.73 -3.98
C ASP A 63 8.68 -6.11 -4.36
N PRO A 64 8.06 -6.77 -5.37
CA PRO A 64 8.52 -8.10 -5.79
C PRO A 64 9.82 -8.06 -6.58
N LEU A 65 10.28 -6.89 -7.02
CA LEU A 65 11.51 -6.78 -7.80
C LEU A 65 12.72 -6.79 -6.88
N LEU A 66 13.67 -7.67 -7.18
CA LEU A 66 14.86 -7.85 -6.37
C LEU A 66 15.74 -6.60 -6.39
N GLY A 67 16.25 -6.21 -5.23
CA GLY A 67 17.20 -5.10 -5.10
C GLY A 67 16.57 -3.72 -5.00
N ASN A 68 15.29 -3.59 -5.31
CA ASN A 68 14.61 -2.30 -5.21
C ASN A 68 13.79 -2.25 -3.92
N ARG A 69 14.37 -1.65 -2.88
CA ARG A 69 13.74 -1.55 -1.56
C ARG A 69 13.40 -0.12 -1.17
N VAL A 70 13.54 0.81 -2.10
CA VAL A 70 13.26 2.22 -1.83
C VAL A 70 11.83 2.52 -2.22
N VAL A 71 11.07 3.02 -1.26
CA VAL A 71 9.70 3.45 -1.52
C VAL A 71 9.72 4.66 -2.44
N ASP A 72 8.87 4.65 -3.45
CA ASP A 72 8.70 5.79 -4.34
C ASP A 72 8.26 7.02 -3.54
N GLU A 73 8.99 8.13 -3.69
CA GLU A 73 8.72 9.34 -2.93
C GLU A 73 7.35 9.94 -3.26
N GLU A 74 6.92 9.86 -4.49
CA GLU A 74 5.62 10.39 -4.89
C GLU A 74 4.49 9.60 -4.24
N ALA A 75 4.57 8.27 -4.26
CA ALA A 75 3.60 7.42 -3.58
C ALA A 75 3.59 7.69 -2.08
N LYS A 76 4.76 7.85 -1.48
CA LYS A 76 4.89 8.15 -0.06
C LYS A 76 4.22 9.47 0.29
N ASN A 77 4.46 10.51 -0.52
CA ASN A 77 3.85 11.82 -0.29
C ASN A 77 2.34 11.76 -0.41
N ILE A 78 1.82 11.06 -1.41
CA ILE A 78 0.37 10.90 -1.60
C ILE A 78 -0.26 10.23 -0.40
N VAL A 79 0.29 9.10 0.03
CA VAL A 79 -0.31 8.33 1.14
C VAL A 79 -0.15 9.05 2.48
N ASN A 80 1.00 9.67 2.72
CA ASN A 80 1.20 10.45 3.95
C ASN A 80 0.19 11.60 4.04
N SER A 81 -0.01 12.32 2.94
CA SER A 81 -0.99 13.42 2.88
C SER A 81 -2.41 12.89 3.05
N ALA A 82 -2.72 11.77 2.44
CA ALA A 82 -4.04 11.14 2.56
C ALA A 82 -4.34 10.75 4.02
N ILE A 83 -3.38 10.21 4.73
CA ILE A 83 -3.56 9.84 6.14
C ILE A 83 -3.76 11.09 7.01
N LYS A 84 -3.07 12.19 6.72
CA LYS A 84 -3.29 13.45 7.42
C LYS A 84 -4.72 13.98 7.21
N ILE A 85 -5.21 13.92 5.99
CA ILE A 85 -6.59 14.32 5.67
C ILE A 85 -7.58 13.41 6.41
N TYR A 86 -7.32 12.10 6.41
CA TYR A 86 -8.13 11.14 7.15
C TYR A 86 -8.14 11.47 8.65
N ASN A 87 -6.99 11.78 9.24
CA ASN A 87 -6.90 12.15 10.66
C ASN A 87 -7.74 13.38 10.97
N SER A 88 -7.72 14.38 10.11
CA SER A 88 -8.56 15.59 10.28
C SER A 88 -10.05 15.22 10.22
N HIS A 89 -10.43 14.32 9.33
CA HIS A 89 -11.81 13.89 9.17
C HIS A 89 -12.36 13.23 10.45
N ILE A 90 -11.53 12.42 11.13
CA ILE A 90 -11.93 11.76 12.38
C ILE A 90 -11.55 12.56 13.63
N ALA A 91 -11.16 13.82 13.45
CA ALA A 91 -10.78 14.74 14.53
C ALA A 91 -9.65 14.16 15.41
N ARG A 92 -8.64 13.55 14.77
CA ARG A 92 -7.50 12.97 15.46
C ARG A 92 -6.23 13.74 15.09
N GLN A 93 -5.39 14.05 16.09
CA GLN A 93 -4.13 14.73 15.83
C GLN A 93 -3.14 13.83 15.06
N GLY A 94 -3.02 12.59 15.44
CA GLY A 94 -2.16 11.64 14.76
C GLY A 94 -0.68 11.83 15.01
N ARG A 95 0.12 11.06 14.29
CA ARG A 95 1.58 11.11 14.35
C ARG A 95 2.11 12.23 13.45
N LYS A 96 3.35 12.66 13.69
CA LYS A 96 4.04 13.58 12.78
C LYS A 96 4.11 13.03 11.36
N ALA A 97 4.40 11.74 11.25
CA ALA A 97 4.43 11.03 9.97
C ALA A 97 3.98 9.59 10.20
N PRO A 98 3.27 8.99 9.23
CA PRO A 98 2.94 7.57 9.27
C PRO A 98 4.19 6.68 9.34
N ILE A 99 4.00 5.49 9.88
CA ILE A 99 5.06 4.49 9.96
C ILE A 99 5.07 3.71 8.65
N TRP A 100 6.22 3.65 7.98
CA TRP A 100 6.40 2.87 6.76
C TRP A 100 7.25 1.64 7.05
N LYS A 101 6.75 0.48 6.64
CA LYS A 101 7.44 -0.80 6.81
C LYS A 101 7.60 -1.46 5.45
N THR A 102 8.84 -1.73 5.07
CA THR A 102 9.13 -2.51 3.87
C THR A 102 9.06 -3.98 4.24
N LEU A 103 8.18 -4.72 3.57
CA LEU A 103 8.10 -6.15 3.73
C LEU A 103 9.10 -6.81 2.79
N SER A 104 10.03 -7.55 3.35
CA SER A 104 11.03 -8.29 2.60
C SER A 104 10.64 -9.75 2.49
N GLY A 105 11.24 -10.48 1.55
CA GLY A 105 11.03 -11.91 1.45
C GLY A 105 10.10 -12.33 0.34
N THR A 106 9.92 -11.46 -0.64
CA THR A 106 9.22 -11.83 -1.85
C THR A 106 10.04 -12.83 -2.66
N PRO A 107 9.42 -13.72 -3.44
CA PRO A 107 10.17 -14.59 -4.35
C PRO A 107 11.04 -13.75 -5.26
N LYS A 108 12.21 -14.26 -5.56
CA LYS A 108 13.11 -13.61 -6.51
C LYS A 108 12.42 -13.53 -7.86
N GLN A 109 12.28 -12.32 -8.36
CA GLN A 109 11.62 -12.08 -9.61
C GLN A 109 12.65 -11.74 -10.69
N PRO A 110 12.73 -12.52 -11.76
CA PRO A 110 13.78 -12.32 -12.77
C PRO A 110 13.51 -11.13 -13.68
N SER A 111 12.27 -10.68 -13.82
CA SER A 111 11.95 -9.58 -14.73
C SER A 111 10.82 -8.71 -14.21
N SER A 112 10.75 -7.47 -14.69
CA SER A 112 9.70 -6.52 -14.33
C SER A 112 8.33 -6.91 -14.90
N VAL A 113 8.29 -7.77 -15.91
CA VAL A 113 7.04 -8.20 -16.55
C VAL A 113 6.15 -9.00 -15.59
N GLU A 114 6.76 -9.71 -14.66
CA GLU A 114 6.04 -10.58 -13.72
C GLU A 114 5.57 -9.86 -12.45
N CYS A 115 5.94 -8.59 -12.27
CA CYS A 115 5.59 -7.83 -11.06
C CYS A 115 4.08 -7.81 -10.80
N GLY A 116 3.28 -7.55 -11.83
CA GLY A 116 1.83 -7.49 -11.70
C GLY A 116 1.25 -8.81 -11.19
N TYR A 117 1.78 -9.93 -11.68
CA TYR A 117 1.36 -11.26 -11.23
C TYR A 117 1.65 -11.46 -9.74
N TYR A 118 2.86 -11.11 -9.29
CA TYR A 118 3.23 -11.25 -7.88
C TYR A 118 2.42 -10.33 -6.98
N VAL A 119 2.16 -9.12 -7.41
CA VAL A 119 1.30 -8.19 -6.66
C VAL A 119 -0.10 -8.79 -6.49
N MET A 120 -0.69 -9.31 -7.57
CA MET A 120 -2.00 -9.95 -7.52
C MET A 120 -2.01 -11.18 -6.59
N ARG A 121 -0.94 -11.94 -6.60
CA ARG A 121 -0.79 -13.10 -5.72
C ARG A 121 -0.74 -12.69 -4.24
N PHE A 122 0.00 -11.64 -3.91
CA PHE A 122 0.03 -11.09 -2.55
C PHE A 122 -1.36 -10.65 -2.12
N MET A 123 -2.07 -9.93 -2.98
CA MET A 123 -3.41 -9.47 -2.69
C MET A 123 -4.35 -10.65 -2.41
N ARG A 124 -4.28 -11.69 -3.24
CA ARG A 124 -5.09 -12.89 -3.04
C ARG A 124 -4.79 -13.55 -1.69
N ASP A 125 -3.52 -13.71 -1.36
CA ASP A 125 -3.12 -14.37 -0.12
C ASP A 125 -3.60 -13.59 1.10
N ILE A 126 -3.57 -12.27 1.04
CA ILE A 126 -4.07 -11.41 2.11
C ILE A 126 -5.59 -11.52 2.24
N ILE A 127 -6.31 -11.55 1.12
CA ILE A 127 -7.77 -11.68 1.11
C ILE A 127 -8.20 -13.04 1.66
N MET A 128 -7.52 -14.11 1.28
CA MET A 128 -7.89 -15.47 1.66
C MET A 128 -7.66 -15.76 3.13
N ASP A 129 -6.87 -14.98 3.82
CA ASP A 129 -6.66 -15.12 5.25
C ASP A 129 -7.09 -13.83 5.95
N PRO A 130 -8.22 -13.83 6.66
CA PRO A 130 -8.73 -12.63 7.32
C PRO A 130 -7.90 -12.15 8.50
N SER A 131 -6.87 -12.90 8.92
CA SER A 131 -6.00 -12.44 9.99
C SER A 131 -5.22 -11.22 9.55
N LEU A 132 -5.04 -10.25 10.46
CA LEU A 132 -4.27 -9.05 10.16
C LEU A 132 -2.76 -9.27 10.30
N ALA A 133 -2.32 -10.53 10.44
CA ALA A 133 -0.91 -10.89 10.58
C ALA A 133 -0.24 -11.13 9.23
N PHE A 134 -0.49 -10.26 8.26
CA PHE A 134 0.05 -10.42 6.92
C PHE A 134 1.58 -10.31 6.87
N GLU A 135 2.22 -9.63 7.82
CA GLU A 135 3.68 -9.64 7.93
C GLU A 135 4.22 -11.05 8.12
N LYS A 136 3.59 -11.82 9.00
CA LYS A 136 3.96 -13.22 9.24
C LYS A 136 3.66 -14.08 8.02
N LYS A 137 2.58 -13.77 7.32
CA LYS A 137 2.20 -14.47 6.09
C LYS A 137 3.23 -14.28 4.99
N VAL A 138 3.66 -13.06 4.77
CA VAL A 138 4.67 -12.76 3.76
C VAL A 138 5.94 -13.54 4.08
N ARG A 139 6.38 -13.55 5.34
CA ARG A 139 7.54 -14.32 5.76
C ARG A 139 7.36 -15.82 5.50
N ARG A 140 6.21 -16.37 5.88
CA ARG A 140 5.95 -17.81 5.75
C ARG A 140 5.85 -18.24 4.30
N ASN A 141 5.19 -17.45 3.47
CA ASN A 141 4.88 -17.84 2.10
C ASN A 141 5.95 -17.45 1.08
N TYR A 142 6.81 -16.48 1.40
CA TYR A 142 7.71 -15.89 0.41
C TYR A 142 9.17 -15.81 0.84
N LEU A 143 9.47 -15.94 2.14
CA LEU A 143 10.86 -15.87 2.63
C LEU A 143 11.65 -17.15 2.43
N HIS A 144 10.97 -18.27 2.29
CA HIS A 144 11.62 -19.60 2.22
C HIS A 144 11.70 -20.15 0.79
N THR A 145 11.47 -19.30 -0.18
CA THR A 145 11.62 -19.68 -1.60
C THR A 145 12.88 -19.01 -2.22
#